data_6c7c239a469d011b7c96a0448530a39a
#
_entry.id   6c7c239a469d011b7c96a0448530a39a
#
_cell.length_a   1.000
_cell.length_b   1.000
_cell.length_c   1.000
_cell.angle_alpha   90.00
_cell.angle_beta   90.00
_cell.angle_gamma   90.00
#
_symmetry.space_group_name_H-M   'P 1'
#
loop_
_entity.id
_entity.type
_entity.pdbx_description
1 polymer ?
#
loop_
_entity_poly.entity_id
_entity_poly.type
_entity_poly.pdbx_seq_one_letter_code
_entity_poly.pdbx_strand_id
1 'polypeptide(L)'
;MLLSQTQLLHSSVEIGSISEVRGNAQVLRDKAYGAKLQFDIQQMDDVRTESGRVAITFQDESTVKLTEHSKLVIDEYIYDPDPSKSKMALKFASGTARFITGKFNNKSNISIRTPTADIAIRGTDFTCTVDELGRSLVILLPDENGISSGEILVSTAMGSVTLNKPYQATTVSVYENNPTKPVTLDISLDLIDNMLIVNPPQEVEQQVEETQ
;
A
#
# COMPACT_ATOMS: atom_id res chain seq x y z
N MET A 1 23.61 34.57 31.94
CA MET A 1 23.60 33.11 31.91
C MET A 1 22.65 32.69 30.79
N LEU A 2 23.21 32.50 29.58
CA LEU A 2 22.44 32.14 28.39
C LEU A 2 22.31 30.61 28.37
N LEU A 3 21.10 30.11 28.54
CA LEU A 3 20.77 28.70 28.31
C LEU A 3 20.68 28.48 26.80
N SER A 4 21.71 27.83 26.24
CA SER A 4 21.72 27.30 24.88
C SER A 4 20.70 26.15 24.80
N GLN A 5 19.56 26.37 24.17
CA GLN A 5 18.67 25.30 23.75
C GLN A 5 19.29 24.58 22.55
N THR A 6 19.92 23.45 22.81
CA THR A 6 20.34 22.52 21.77
C THR A 6 19.06 21.86 21.22
N GLN A 7 18.56 22.36 20.12
CA GLN A 7 17.54 21.64 19.33
C GLN A 7 18.22 20.38 18.79
N LEU A 8 17.82 19.23 19.31
CA LEU A 8 18.08 17.92 18.70
C LEU A 8 17.36 17.92 17.34
N LEU A 9 18.11 18.18 16.28
CA LEU A 9 17.68 17.89 14.92
C LEU A 9 17.49 16.36 14.83
N HIS A 10 16.25 15.90 14.99
CA HIS A 10 15.88 14.57 14.55
C HIS A 10 16.02 14.58 13.03
N SER A 11 17.13 14.09 12.54
CA SER A 11 17.30 13.74 11.14
C SER A 11 16.30 12.62 10.87
N SER A 12 15.16 12.95 10.28
CA SER A 12 14.21 11.97 9.82
C SER A 12 14.88 11.15 8.73
N VAL A 13 14.94 9.83 8.96
CA VAL A 13 15.57 8.91 8.01
C VAL A 13 14.61 8.72 6.84
N GLU A 14 15.08 8.97 5.62
CA GLU A 14 14.40 8.58 4.41
C GLU A 14 14.22 7.06 4.40
N ILE A 15 13.00 6.58 4.19
CA ILE A 15 12.65 5.15 4.17
C ILE A 15 12.20 4.69 2.78
N GLY A 16 12.04 5.62 1.85
CA GLY A 16 11.63 5.39 0.49
C GLY A 16 11.38 6.70 -0.24
N SER A 17 10.92 6.63 -1.46
CA SER A 17 10.59 7.81 -2.27
C SER A 17 9.38 7.57 -3.16
N ILE A 18 8.78 8.65 -3.64
CA ILE A 18 7.75 8.59 -4.67
C ILE A 18 8.41 8.23 -5.99
N SER A 19 8.08 7.05 -6.51
CA SER A 19 8.62 6.51 -7.78
C SER A 19 7.75 6.85 -8.99
N GLU A 20 6.45 7.12 -8.77
CA GLU A 20 5.52 7.57 -9.81
C GLU A 20 4.52 8.55 -9.21
N VAL A 21 4.10 9.56 -9.97
CA VAL A 21 3.03 10.49 -9.60
C VAL A 21 2.31 10.97 -10.85
N ARG A 22 0.97 10.98 -10.79
CA ARG A 22 0.09 11.57 -11.82
C ARG A 22 -1.06 12.30 -11.13
N GLY A 23 -1.45 13.46 -11.65
CA GLY A 23 -2.54 14.26 -11.08
C GLY A 23 -2.21 14.82 -9.69
N ASN A 24 -3.23 15.08 -8.90
CA ASN A 24 -3.11 15.75 -7.60
C ASN A 24 -2.93 14.75 -6.45
N ALA A 25 -1.83 14.90 -5.75
CA ALA A 25 -1.53 14.14 -4.54
C ALA A 25 -0.65 14.97 -3.60
N GLN A 26 -0.66 14.64 -2.31
CA GLN A 26 0.10 15.36 -1.29
C GLN A 26 0.63 14.40 -0.22
N VAL A 27 1.73 14.81 0.41
CA VAL A 27 2.31 14.18 1.60
C VAL A 27 2.15 15.15 2.76
N LEU A 28 1.46 14.74 3.81
CA LEU A 28 1.30 15.51 5.03
C LEU A 28 2.32 15.03 6.06
N ARG A 29 3.10 15.96 6.58
CA ARG A 29 4.11 15.74 7.62
C ARG A 29 3.98 16.81 8.68
N ASP A 30 4.85 17.81 8.73
CA ASP A 30 4.71 19.06 9.49
C ASP A 30 3.76 20.06 8.81
N LYS A 31 3.64 19.95 7.50
CA LYS A 31 2.72 20.65 6.61
C LYS A 31 2.36 19.80 5.40
N ALA A 32 1.50 20.30 4.52
CA ALA A 32 1.19 19.65 3.27
C ALA A 32 2.27 19.96 2.22
N TYR A 33 2.82 18.92 1.60
CA TYR A 33 3.74 18.98 0.47
C TYR A 33 3.05 18.39 -0.76
N GLY A 34 3.12 19.05 -1.91
CA GLY A 34 2.69 18.45 -3.17
C GLY A 34 3.55 17.23 -3.49
N ALA A 35 2.92 16.11 -3.80
CA ALA A 35 3.62 14.90 -4.21
C ALA A 35 4.34 15.14 -5.54
N LYS A 36 5.59 14.72 -5.65
CA LYS A 36 6.41 14.81 -6.87
C LYS A 36 7.37 13.63 -6.95
N LEU A 37 7.83 13.34 -8.16
CA LEU A 37 8.81 12.28 -8.39
C LEU A 37 10.06 12.48 -7.50
N GLN A 38 10.57 11.40 -6.92
CA GLN A 38 11.73 11.38 -6.01
C GLN A 38 11.54 12.19 -4.71
N PHE A 39 10.29 12.48 -4.33
CA PHE A 39 10.02 13.06 -3.02
C PHE A 39 10.27 12.02 -1.93
N ASP A 40 11.12 12.36 -0.95
CA ASP A 40 11.49 11.50 0.16
C ASP A 40 10.29 11.15 1.03
N ILE A 41 10.09 9.87 1.29
CA ILE A 41 9.09 9.36 2.22
C ILE A 41 9.76 9.05 3.56
N GLN A 42 9.09 9.43 4.63
CA GLN A 42 9.53 9.27 6.01
C GLN A 42 8.49 8.55 6.83
N GLN A 43 8.92 7.97 7.95
CA GLN A 43 7.99 7.44 8.93
C GLN A 43 7.02 8.52 9.41
N MET A 44 5.77 8.16 9.64
CA MET A 44 4.64 9.01 10.00
C MET A 44 4.10 9.90 8.88
N ASP A 45 4.62 9.83 7.66
CA ASP A 45 4.01 10.51 6.53
C ASP A 45 2.60 10.00 6.25
N ASP A 46 1.66 10.93 5.98
CA ASP A 46 0.30 10.67 5.53
C ASP A 46 0.19 11.05 4.05
N VAL A 47 0.21 10.03 3.18
CA VAL A 47 0.13 10.21 1.73
C VAL A 47 -1.32 10.15 1.30
N ARG A 48 -1.76 11.19 0.61
CA ARG A 48 -3.15 11.35 0.13
C ARG A 48 -3.17 11.65 -1.36
N THR A 49 -4.00 10.92 -2.08
CA THR A 49 -4.34 11.22 -3.46
C THR A 49 -5.72 11.88 -3.51
N GLU A 50 -5.87 12.87 -4.38
CA GLU A 50 -7.17 13.45 -4.75
C GLU A 50 -7.62 12.81 -6.08
N SER A 51 -7.57 13.57 -7.17
CA SER A 51 -7.75 13.06 -8.52
C SER A 51 -6.46 12.50 -9.13
N GLY A 52 -5.50 12.10 -8.28
CA GLY A 52 -4.18 11.66 -8.69
C GLY A 52 -3.86 10.24 -8.22
N ARG A 53 -2.69 9.77 -8.63
CA ARG A 53 -2.14 8.44 -8.33
C ARG A 53 -0.69 8.59 -7.94
N VAL A 54 -0.24 7.75 -7.02
CA VAL A 54 1.13 7.77 -6.50
C VAL A 54 1.63 6.35 -6.36
N ALA A 55 2.87 6.10 -6.76
CA ALA A 55 3.62 4.92 -6.35
C ALA A 55 4.75 5.33 -5.41
N ILE A 56 4.91 4.58 -4.32
CA ILE A 56 5.98 4.72 -3.35
C ILE A 56 6.84 3.47 -3.43
N THR A 57 8.15 3.64 -3.58
CA THR A 57 9.12 2.55 -3.49
C THR A 57 9.94 2.74 -2.22
N PHE A 58 9.95 1.72 -1.36
CA PHE A 58 10.69 1.69 -0.11
C PHE A 58 12.12 1.17 -0.31
N GLN A 59 12.99 1.34 0.69
CA GLN A 59 14.39 0.92 0.64
C GLN A 59 14.59 -0.59 0.44
N ASP A 60 13.62 -1.41 0.87
CA ASP A 60 13.57 -2.86 0.66
C ASP A 60 13.01 -3.25 -0.72
N GLU A 61 12.79 -2.29 -1.61
CA GLU A 61 12.16 -2.45 -2.92
C GLU A 61 10.67 -2.84 -2.88
N SER A 62 10.03 -2.85 -1.72
CA SER A 62 8.58 -2.93 -1.64
C SER A 62 7.95 -1.72 -2.30
N THR A 63 6.82 -1.93 -2.98
CA THR A 63 6.10 -0.85 -3.67
C THR A 63 4.66 -0.80 -3.23
N VAL A 64 4.16 0.42 -3.01
CA VAL A 64 2.74 0.69 -2.77
C VAL A 64 2.24 1.64 -3.85
N LYS A 65 1.26 1.20 -4.64
CA LYS A 65 0.60 2.01 -5.67
C LYS A 65 -0.78 2.41 -5.16
N LEU A 66 -1.01 3.72 -5.06
CA LEU A 66 -2.26 4.32 -4.61
C LEU A 66 -3.04 4.87 -5.80
N THR A 67 -4.33 4.54 -5.90
CA THR A 67 -5.25 5.15 -6.86
C THR A 67 -5.82 6.46 -6.32
N GLU A 68 -6.76 7.05 -7.03
CA GLU A 68 -7.47 8.28 -6.63
C GLU A 68 -8.20 8.09 -5.30
N HIS A 69 -8.34 9.19 -4.55
CA HIS A 69 -9.04 9.25 -3.25
C HIS A 69 -8.52 8.26 -2.19
N SER A 70 -7.23 7.92 -2.27
CA SER A 70 -6.57 7.02 -1.33
C SER A 70 -5.88 7.78 -0.20
N LYS A 71 -5.85 7.13 0.99
CA LYS A 71 -5.15 7.64 2.16
C LYS A 71 -4.33 6.54 2.82
N LEU A 72 -3.01 6.74 2.88
CA LEU A 72 -2.03 5.83 3.46
C LEU A 72 -1.15 6.55 4.47
N VAL A 73 -1.01 6.01 5.67
CA VAL A 73 -0.04 6.47 6.67
C VAL A 73 1.05 5.43 6.85
N ILE A 74 2.31 5.85 6.80
CA ILE A 74 3.48 5.02 7.08
C ILE A 74 3.71 5.04 8.59
N ASP A 75 3.12 4.08 9.32
CA ASP A 75 3.15 4.07 10.79
C ASP A 75 4.52 3.69 11.34
N GLU A 76 5.12 2.63 10.78
CA GLU A 76 6.45 2.16 11.16
C GLU A 76 7.17 1.53 9.97
N TYR A 77 8.47 1.77 9.86
CA TYR A 77 9.33 1.13 8.88
C TYR A 77 10.72 0.92 9.47
N ILE A 78 11.14 -0.33 9.54
CA ILE A 78 12.48 -0.76 9.96
C ILE A 78 12.96 -1.78 8.92
N TYR A 79 14.06 -1.50 8.26
CA TYR A 79 14.73 -2.42 7.36
C TYR A 79 16.11 -2.77 7.94
N ASP A 80 16.28 -4.02 8.35
CA ASP A 80 17.47 -4.54 9.03
C ASP A 80 18.07 -5.69 8.21
N PRO A 81 19.41 -5.84 8.15
CA PRO A 81 20.05 -7.01 7.55
C PRO A 81 19.58 -8.35 8.14
N ASP A 82 19.15 -8.36 9.40
CA ASP A 82 18.44 -9.51 9.99
C ASP A 82 16.94 -9.36 9.71
N PRO A 83 16.36 -10.18 8.81
CA PRO A 83 14.96 -10.04 8.44
C PRO A 83 13.98 -10.19 9.59
N SER A 84 14.36 -10.88 10.68
CA SER A 84 13.50 -11.03 11.87
C SER A 84 13.30 -9.73 12.64
N LYS A 85 14.17 -8.74 12.41
CA LYS A 85 14.09 -7.39 12.99
C LYS A 85 13.44 -6.38 12.04
N SER A 86 13.29 -6.75 10.77
CA SER A 86 12.64 -5.89 9.77
C SER A 86 11.14 -5.83 10.03
N LYS A 87 10.58 -4.62 9.95
CA LYS A 87 9.17 -4.36 10.24
C LYS A 87 8.63 -3.28 9.31
N MET A 88 7.41 -3.48 8.83
CA MET A 88 6.61 -2.47 8.14
C MET A 88 5.19 -2.49 8.69
N ALA A 89 4.72 -1.35 9.16
CA ALA A 89 3.35 -1.16 9.57
C ALA A 89 2.75 0.04 8.84
N LEU A 90 1.69 -0.20 8.10
CA LEU A 90 0.97 0.80 7.32
C LEU A 90 -0.47 0.90 7.80
N LYS A 91 -1.06 2.10 7.75
CA LYS A 91 -2.48 2.32 7.96
C LYS A 91 -3.11 2.79 6.66
N PHE A 92 -3.98 1.98 6.10
CA PHE A 92 -4.70 2.26 4.86
C PHE A 92 -6.16 2.60 5.18
N ALA A 93 -6.50 3.88 5.10
CA ALA A 93 -7.76 4.39 5.62
C ALA A 93 -8.87 4.45 4.56
N SER A 94 -8.54 4.66 3.28
CA SER A 94 -9.52 4.75 2.18
C SER A 94 -8.87 4.59 0.82
N GLY A 95 -9.68 4.26 -0.20
CA GLY A 95 -9.27 4.15 -1.60
C GLY A 95 -8.90 2.75 -2.02
N THR A 96 -8.09 2.62 -3.06
CA THR A 96 -7.56 1.35 -3.55
C THR A 96 -6.06 1.42 -3.67
N ALA A 97 -5.37 0.38 -3.19
CA ALA A 97 -3.93 0.25 -3.28
C ALA A 97 -3.51 -1.15 -3.71
N ARG A 98 -2.38 -1.24 -4.44
CA ARG A 98 -1.64 -2.48 -4.68
C ARG A 98 -0.36 -2.43 -3.86
N PHE A 99 -0.11 -3.50 -3.13
CA PHE A 99 1.05 -3.69 -2.29
C PHE A 99 1.89 -4.82 -2.87
N ILE A 100 3.14 -4.53 -3.19
CA ILE A 100 4.10 -5.49 -3.75
C ILE A 100 5.26 -5.57 -2.78
N THR A 101 5.47 -6.73 -2.17
CA THR A 101 6.56 -6.95 -1.23
C THR A 101 7.88 -7.07 -1.96
N GLY A 102 8.89 -6.32 -1.54
CA GLY A 102 10.27 -6.37 -2.05
C GLY A 102 11.13 -7.41 -1.34
N LYS A 103 12.20 -6.95 -0.67
CA LYS A 103 13.20 -7.81 0.00
C LYS A 103 12.77 -8.31 1.38
N PHE A 104 11.65 -7.84 1.90
CA PHE A 104 11.06 -8.45 3.09
C PHE A 104 10.74 -9.93 2.80
N ASN A 105 11.03 -10.79 3.73
CA ASN A 105 10.81 -12.24 3.58
C ASN A 105 9.85 -12.76 4.66
N ASN A 106 9.62 -14.07 4.69
CA ASN A 106 8.70 -14.74 5.61
C ASN A 106 9.00 -14.52 7.11
N LYS A 107 10.19 -14.02 7.46
CA LYS A 107 10.58 -13.68 8.83
C LYS A 107 10.32 -12.23 9.19
N SER A 108 10.09 -11.37 8.20
CA SER A 108 9.81 -9.96 8.40
C SER A 108 8.36 -9.77 8.86
N ASN A 109 8.15 -8.76 9.68
CA ASN A 109 6.83 -8.42 10.20
C ASN A 109 6.21 -7.29 9.36
N ILE A 110 5.34 -7.66 8.41
CA ILE A 110 4.62 -6.69 7.58
C ILE A 110 3.14 -6.74 7.91
N SER A 111 2.58 -5.59 8.24
CA SER A 111 1.15 -5.45 8.54
C SER A 111 0.55 -4.20 7.94
N ILE A 112 -0.70 -4.32 7.51
CA ILE A 112 -1.50 -3.18 7.06
C ILE A 112 -2.80 -3.18 7.87
N ARG A 113 -3.08 -2.05 8.49
CA ARG A 113 -4.31 -1.83 9.22
C ARG A 113 -5.28 -1.02 8.38
N THR A 114 -6.50 -1.54 8.24
CA THR A 114 -7.65 -0.83 7.68
C THR A 114 -8.64 -0.47 8.79
N PRO A 115 -9.70 0.29 8.53
CA PRO A 115 -10.74 0.57 9.52
C PRO A 115 -11.43 -0.70 10.07
N THR A 116 -11.44 -1.79 9.30
CA THR A 116 -12.19 -3.02 9.64
C THR A 116 -11.33 -4.26 9.84
N ALA A 117 -10.04 -4.25 9.46
CA ALA A 117 -9.20 -5.44 9.52
C ALA A 117 -7.73 -5.13 9.78
N ASP A 118 -7.04 -6.09 10.40
CA ASP A 118 -5.59 -6.19 10.41
C ASP A 118 -5.15 -7.24 9.37
N ILE A 119 -4.23 -6.86 8.48
CA ILE A 119 -3.75 -7.67 7.36
C ILE A 119 -2.27 -7.96 7.60
N ALA A 120 -1.93 -9.21 7.87
CA ALA A 120 -0.54 -9.66 7.99
C ALA A 120 -0.09 -10.36 6.71
N ILE A 121 1.13 -10.09 6.26
CA ILE A 121 1.62 -10.41 4.92
C ILE A 121 2.89 -11.23 5.00
N ARG A 122 2.98 -12.24 4.11
CA ARG A 122 4.18 -13.06 3.94
C ARG A 122 4.56 -13.13 2.46
N GLY A 123 5.36 -12.14 2.01
CA GLY A 123 5.91 -12.09 0.65
C GLY A 123 4.82 -12.16 -0.41
N THR A 124 4.08 -11.06 -0.63
CA THR A 124 2.87 -11.07 -1.46
C THR A 124 2.82 -9.92 -2.44
N ASP A 125 2.03 -10.10 -3.49
CA ASP A 125 1.46 -9.08 -4.33
C ASP A 125 -0.06 -9.13 -4.16
N PHE A 126 -0.69 -8.03 -3.75
CA PHE A 126 -2.13 -8.02 -3.49
C PHE A 126 -2.72 -6.61 -3.60
N THR A 127 -4.03 -6.57 -3.75
CA THR A 127 -4.79 -5.32 -3.69
C THR A 127 -5.63 -5.24 -2.43
N CYS A 128 -5.76 -4.02 -1.93
CA CYS A 128 -6.68 -3.70 -0.85
C CYS A 128 -7.52 -2.49 -1.25
N THR A 129 -8.85 -2.61 -1.14
CA THR A 129 -9.78 -1.50 -1.32
C THR A 129 -10.50 -1.24 0.00
N VAL A 130 -10.53 0.01 0.42
CA VAL A 130 -11.32 0.48 1.57
C VAL A 130 -12.31 1.53 1.05
N ASP A 131 -13.59 1.20 1.10
CA ASP A 131 -14.64 2.07 0.61
C ASP A 131 -15.02 3.19 1.61
N GLU A 132 -15.96 4.05 1.22
CA GLU A 132 -16.43 5.20 2.02
C GLU A 132 -17.07 4.77 3.35
N LEU A 133 -17.57 3.54 3.46
CA LEU A 133 -18.12 2.98 4.69
C LEU A 133 -17.06 2.29 5.56
N GLY A 134 -15.78 2.24 5.11
CA GLY A 134 -14.68 1.57 5.79
C GLY A 134 -14.63 0.06 5.55
N ARG A 135 -15.45 -0.50 4.65
CA ARG A 135 -15.40 -1.93 4.30
C ARG A 135 -14.10 -2.20 3.54
N SER A 136 -13.46 -3.30 3.88
CA SER A 136 -12.21 -3.73 3.25
C SER A 136 -12.45 -4.91 2.32
N LEU A 137 -11.89 -4.84 1.09
CA LEU A 137 -11.76 -5.95 0.15
C LEU A 137 -10.27 -6.21 -0.05
N VAL A 138 -9.84 -7.46 0.16
CA VAL A 138 -8.45 -7.89 -0.03
C VAL A 138 -8.42 -8.99 -1.08
N ILE A 139 -7.54 -8.86 -2.10
CA ILE A 139 -7.39 -9.82 -3.19
C ILE A 139 -5.91 -10.19 -3.33
N LEU A 140 -5.56 -11.46 -3.12
CA LEU A 140 -4.22 -11.99 -3.35
C LEU A 140 -3.97 -12.17 -4.85
N LEU A 141 -2.89 -11.61 -5.38
CA LEU A 141 -2.52 -11.70 -6.78
C LEU A 141 -1.54 -12.85 -7.05
N PRO A 142 -1.46 -13.34 -8.29
CA PRO A 142 -0.44 -14.29 -8.70
C PRO A 142 0.94 -13.62 -8.81
N ASP A 143 1.97 -14.46 -8.82
CA ASP A 143 3.29 -14.09 -9.31
C ASP A 143 3.37 -14.16 -10.86
N GLU A 144 4.57 -13.94 -11.41
CA GLU A 144 4.84 -14.00 -12.85
C GLU A 144 4.55 -15.37 -13.49
N ASN A 145 4.53 -16.44 -12.69
CA ASN A 145 4.23 -17.81 -13.14
C ASN A 145 2.74 -18.16 -12.99
N GLY A 146 1.91 -17.22 -12.53
CA GLY A 146 0.48 -17.45 -12.30
C GLY A 146 0.16 -18.26 -11.05
N ILE A 147 1.14 -18.49 -10.17
CA ILE A 147 0.94 -19.14 -8.87
C ILE A 147 0.77 -18.08 -7.77
N SER A 148 0.39 -18.51 -6.56
CA SER A 148 0.25 -17.56 -5.44
C SER A 148 1.55 -16.82 -5.18
N SER A 149 1.50 -15.49 -5.13
CA SER A 149 2.65 -14.65 -4.77
C SER A 149 3.09 -14.81 -3.31
N GLY A 150 2.23 -15.39 -2.46
CA GLY A 150 2.52 -15.60 -1.03
C GLY A 150 1.28 -15.93 -0.21
N GLU A 151 1.23 -15.47 1.04
CA GLU A 151 0.15 -15.72 1.97
C GLU A 151 -0.27 -14.43 2.68
N ILE A 152 -1.57 -14.23 2.83
CA ILE A 152 -2.16 -13.10 3.57
C ILE A 152 -3.08 -13.65 4.64
N LEU A 153 -2.91 -13.19 5.88
CA LEU A 153 -3.84 -13.40 6.98
C LEU A 153 -4.64 -12.12 7.21
N VAL A 154 -5.95 -12.18 6.94
CA VAL A 154 -6.89 -11.09 7.24
C VAL A 154 -7.61 -11.42 8.53
N SER A 155 -7.50 -10.56 9.53
CA SER A 155 -8.01 -10.81 10.88
C SER A 155 -8.78 -9.62 11.45
N THR A 156 -9.72 -9.95 12.32
CA THR A 156 -10.48 -9.02 13.17
C THR A 156 -10.50 -9.56 14.60
N ALA A 157 -11.11 -8.84 15.53
CA ALA A 157 -11.31 -9.34 16.89
C ALA A 157 -12.15 -10.62 16.96
N MET A 158 -12.95 -10.93 15.92
CA MET A 158 -13.93 -12.03 15.93
C MET A 158 -13.46 -13.26 15.12
N GLY A 159 -12.42 -13.12 14.30
CA GLY A 159 -11.91 -14.24 13.51
C GLY A 159 -10.90 -13.83 12.46
N SER A 160 -10.42 -14.82 11.73
CA SER A 160 -9.45 -14.63 10.65
C SER A 160 -9.65 -15.58 9.49
N VAL A 161 -9.18 -15.18 8.31
CA VAL A 161 -9.09 -16.03 7.12
C VAL A 161 -7.71 -15.90 6.49
N THR A 162 -7.26 -16.96 5.82
CA THR A 162 -6.01 -16.98 5.07
C THR A 162 -6.30 -17.01 3.58
N LEU A 163 -5.65 -16.12 2.82
CA LEU A 163 -5.59 -16.14 1.36
C LEU A 163 -4.23 -16.71 0.95
N ASN A 164 -4.23 -17.79 0.18
CA ASN A 164 -3.01 -18.48 -0.25
C ASN A 164 -3.09 -19.06 -1.67
N LYS A 165 -4.10 -18.66 -2.44
CA LYS A 165 -4.26 -19.03 -3.86
C LYS A 165 -4.43 -17.77 -4.70
N PRO A 166 -3.98 -17.79 -5.97
CA PRO A 166 -4.18 -16.67 -6.87
C PRO A 166 -5.64 -16.23 -6.93
N TYR A 167 -5.87 -14.93 -6.94
CA TYR A 167 -7.19 -14.28 -7.01
C TYR A 167 -8.18 -14.65 -5.89
N GLN A 168 -7.70 -15.27 -4.81
CA GLN A 168 -8.52 -15.37 -3.61
C GLN A 168 -8.79 -14.00 -3.01
N ALA A 169 -10.04 -13.78 -2.65
CA ALA A 169 -10.52 -12.53 -2.07
C ALA A 169 -11.33 -12.77 -0.80
N THR A 170 -11.28 -11.80 0.11
CA THR A 170 -12.14 -11.71 1.28
C THR A 170 -12.60 -10.28 1.49
N THR A 171 -13.75 -10.10 2.12
CA THR A 171 -14.26 -8.79 2.53
C THR A 171 -14.46 -8.75 4.03
N VAL A 172 -14.28 -7.56 4.62
CA VAL A 172 -14.59 -7.27 6.02
C VAL A 172 -15.51 -6.07 6.07
N SER A 173 -16.70 -6.25 6.63
CA SER A 173 -17.71 -5.20 6.79
C SER A 173 -17.63 -4.57 8.18
N VAL A 174 -18.09 -3.34 8.32
CA VAL A 174 -18.26 -2.69 9.63
C VAL A 174 -19.36 -3.31 10.48
N TYR A 175 -20.28 -4.05 9.85
CA TYR A 175 -21.43 -4.71 10.51
C TYR A 175 -21.17 -6.19 10.77
N GLU A 176 -20.31 -6.83 9.99
CA GLU A 176 -19.94 -8.23 10.11
C GLU A 176 -18.50 -8.31 10.59
N ASN A 177 -18.31 -8.60 11.85
CA ASN A 177 -17.00 -8.58 12.47
C ASN A 177 -16.06 -9.72 12.02
N ASN A 178 -16.56 -10.71 11.28
CA ASN A 178 -15.73 -11.78 10.71
C ASN A 178 -15.41 -11.49 9.24
N PRO A 179 -14.17 -11.76 8.79
CA PRO A 179 -13.87 -11.79 7.37
C PRO A 179 -14.72 -12.85 6.66
N THR A 180 -15.19 -12.56 5.45
CA THR A 180 -15.92 -13.56 4.65
C THR A 180 -15.01 -14.73 4.30
N LYS A 181 -15.60 -15.91 4.08
CA LYS A 181 -14.84 -17.06 3.58
C LYS A 181 -14.15 -16.69 2.26
N PRO A 182 -12.89 -17.07 2.05
CA PRO A 182 -12.18 -16.78 0.81
C PRO A 182 -12.91 -17.33 -0.41
N VAL A 183 -13.08 -16.50 -1.44
CA VAL A 183 -13.59 -16.88 -2.75
C VAL A 183 -12.54 -16.60 -3.80
N THR A 184 -12.40 -17.46 -4.81
CA THR A 184 -11.51 -17.19 -5.95
C THR A 184 -12.30 -16.41 -6.99
N LEU A 185 -11.77 -15.27 -7.41
CA LEU A 185 -12.38 -14.42 -8.42
C LEU A 185 -11.96 -14.87 -9.82
N ASP A 186 -12.86 -14.78 -10.77
CA ASP A 186 -12.57 -14.99 -12.20
C ASP A 186 -12.18 -13.63 -12.84
N ILE A 187 -10.96 -13.20 -12.56
CA ILE A 187 -10.40 -11.92 -13.03
C ILE A 187 -8.98 -12.14 -13.56
N SER A 188 -8.47 -11.20 -14.35
CA SER A 188 -7.09 -11.21 -14.83
C SER A 188 -6.27 -10.08 -14.19
N LEU A 189 -4.93 -10.23 -14.23
CA LEU A 189 -4.03 -9.15 -13.82
C LEU A 189 -4.24 -7.89 -14.66
N ASP A 190 -4.46 -8.04 -15.97
CA ASP A 190 -4.72 -6.91 -16.88
C ASP A 190 -5.97 -6.12 -16.41
N LEU A 191 -7.02 -6.80 -15.96
CA LEU A 191 -8.20 -6.13 -15.43
C LEU A 191 -7.86 -5.37 -14.15
N ILE A 192 -7.09 -5.97 -13.24
CA ILE A 192 -6.66 -5.32 -12.01
C ILE A 192 -5.73 -4.14 -12.31
N ASP A 193 -4.75 -4.31 -13.16
CA ASP A 193 -3.83 -3.26 -13.57
C ASP A 193 -4.58 -2.11 -14.27
N ASN A 194 -5.57 -2.40 -15.09
CA ASN A 194 -6.45 -1.38 -15.68
C ASN A 194 -7.35 -0.68 -14.65
N MET A 195 -7.83 -1.35 -13.64
CA MET A 195 -8.60 -0.73 -12.54
C MET A 195 -7.71 0.13 -11.63
N LEU A 196 -6.49 -0.32 -11.39
CA LEU A 196 -5.51 0.35 -10.53
C LEU A 196 -4.66 1.37 -11.29
N ILE A 197 -4.88 1.55 -12.58
CA ILE A 197 -4.02 2.23 -13.58
C ILE A 197 -3.17 3.37 -12.97
N VAL A 198 -1.98 3.04 -12.57
CA VAL A 198 -0.87 3.98 -12.48
C VAL A 198 -0.26 4.20 -13.87
N ASN A 199 -0.36 3.20 -14.75
CA ASN A 199 0.04 3.28 -16.17
C ASN A 199 -1.17 3.06 -17.07
N PRO A 200 -1.72 4.09 -17.75
CA PRO A 200 -2.70 3.87 -18.81
C PRO A 200 -2.07 3.02 -19.92
N PRO A 201 -2.86 2.21 -20.65
CA PRO A 201 -2.37 1.50 -21.82
C PRO A 201 -1.69 2.47 -22.79
N GLN A 202 -0.57 2.07 -23.38
CA GLN A 202 0.20 2.91 -24.33
C GLN A 202 -0.64 3.45 -25.50
N GLU A 203 -1.71 2.75 -25.89
CA GLU A 203 -2.66 3.19 -26.91
C GLU A 203 -3.41 4.48 -26.55
N VAL A 204 -3.62 4.76 -25.26
CA VAL A 204 -4.29 6.00 -24.82
C VAL A 204 -3.33 7.17 -24.79
N GLU A 205 -2.05 6.95 -24.55
CA GLU A 205 -1.01 8.00 -24.59
C GLU A 205 -0.82 8.52 -26.03
N GLN A 206 -0.87 7.64 -27.04
CA GLN A 206 -0.73 8.04 -28.46
C GLN A 206 -1.90 8.90 -28.95
N GLN A 207 -3.13 8.67 -28.46
CA GLN A 207 -4.30 9.47 -28.86
C GLN A 207 -4.30 10.89 -28.25
N VAL A 208 -3.62 11.11 -27.12
CA VAL A 208 -3.52 12.44 -26.50
C VAL A 208 -2.45 13.30 -27.17
N GLU A 209 -1.35 12.69 -27.66
CA GLU A 209 -0.30 13.41 -28.39
C GLU A 209 -0.71 13.82 -29.80
N GLU A 210 -1.59 13.07 -30.47
CA GLU A 210 -2.10 13.41 -31.81
C GLU A 210 -3.16 14.53 -31.82
N THR A 211 -3.64 14.95 -30.63
CA THR A 211 -4.72 15.95 -30.53
C THR A 211 -4.24 17.32 -30.00
N GLN A 212 -2.93 17.50 -29.80
CA GLN A 212 -2.28 18.78 -29.47
C GLN A 212 -1.45 19.30 -30.64
#